data_b9aa552a818baeb4d6ae29c4df4d3f19
#
_entry.id   b9aa552a818baeb4d6ae29c4df4d3f19
#
_cell.length_a   1.000
_cell.length_b   1.000
_cell.length_c   1.000
_cell.angle_alpha   90.00
_cell.angle_beta   90.00
_cell.angle_gamma   90.00
#
_symmetry.space_group_name_H-M   'P 1'
#
loop_
_entity.id
_entity.type
_entity.pdbx_description
1 polymer ?
#
loop_
_entity_poly.entity_id
_entity_poly.type
_entity_poly.pdbx_seq_one_letter_code
_entity_poly.pdbx_strand_id
1 'polypeptide(L)'
;MNIQNAYNNWSDIYDSNENLTRDLDAKILRDAFAGQHFDSILETGCGTGKNTEFLVQIADRAHALDFSEGMVEKAKEKIGATNVRFEMADLTKRWPCEDSAYDLISCNLVLEHIADLSHIFAEAARTLRPGGLFFINELHPFKQYGGTKARYEQAGQTVEVEAFVHHISEFLNVAKSSGLKLVSLNEHWHAQDDGKPPRLISLLFEK
;
A
#
# COMPACT_ATOMS: atom_id res chain seq x y z
N MET A 1 3.25 -12.21 -17.95
CA MET A 1 4.13 -11.02 -17.77
C MET A 1 4.45 -10.95 -16.29
N ASN A 2 5.68 -10.70 -15.86
CA ASN A 2 6.03 -10.53 -14.45
C ASN A 2 5.37 -9.22 -13.95
N ILE A 3 4.86 -9.19 -12.72
CA ILE A 3 4.17 -8.05 -12.08
C ILE A 3 5.02 -6.78 -12.17
N GLN A 4 6.32 -6.86 -11.87
CA GLN A 4 7.26 -5.74 -11.96
C GLN A 4 7.31 -5.11 -13.37
N ASN A 5 7.38 -5.94 -14.40
CA ASN A 5 7.38 -5.44 -15.78
C ASN A 5 6.04 -4.80 -16.17
N ALA A 6 4.92 -5.31 -15.62
CA ALA A 6 3.62 -4.71 -15.82
C ALA A 6 3.58 -3.28 -15.25
N TYR A 7 4.05 -3.08 -14.03
CA TYR A 7 4.09 -1.77 -13.39
C TYR A 7 5.12 -0.83 -14.02
N ASN A 8 6.30 -1.32 -14.45
CA ASN A 8 7.24 -0.50 -15.22
C ASN A 8 6.62 0.03 -16.52
N ASN A 9 5.87 -0.81 -17.24
CA ASN A 9 5.19 -0.41 -18.48
C ASN A 9 4.00 0.52 -18.22
N TRP A 10 3.38 0.41 -17.06
CA TRP A 10 2.20 1.21 -16.68
C TRP A 10 2.58 2.59 -16.13
N SER A 11 3.78 2.76 -15.61
CA SER A 11 4.22 3.97 -14.89
C SER A 11 3.96 5.26 -15.64
N ASP A 12 4.17 5.30 -16.97
CA ASP A 12 3.99 6.52 -17.78
C ASP A 12 2.55 7.02 -17.86
N ILE A 13 1.58 6.12 -17.77
CA ILE A 13 0.15 6.43 -17.88
C ILE A 13 -0.62 6.22 -16.58
N TYR A 14 0.06 5.78 -15.52
CA TYR A 14 -0.55 5.37 -14.26
C TYR A 14 -1.40 6.48 -13.64
N ASP A 15 -0.92 7.70 -13.61
CA ASP A 15 -1.61 8.86 -13.02
C ASP A 15 -2.59 9.54 -14.00
N SER A 16 -2.58 9.20 -15.30
CA SER A 16 -3.42 9.86 -16.31
C SER A 16 -4.88 9.39 -16.28
N ASN A 17 -5.16 8.24 -15.69
CA ASN A 17 -6.49 7.64 -15.65
C ASN A 17 -7.17 7.92 -14.32
N GLU A 18 -8.43 8.40 -14.37
CA GLU A 18 -9.31 8.42 -13.21
C GLU A 18 -9.45 7.00 -12.64
N ASN A 19 -9.18 6.84 -11.35
CA ASN A 19 -9.28 5.55 -10.69
C ASN A 19 -9.91 5.70 -9.30
N LEU A 20 -11.21 5.40 -9.23
CA LEU A 20 -12.00 5.53 -8.01
C LEU A 20 -11.44 4.74 -6.81
N THR A 21 -10.72 3.65 -7.07
CA THR A 21 -10.08 2.84 -6.02
C THR A 21 -8.89 3.58 -5.42
N ARG A 22 -7.99 4.11 -6.25
CA ARG A 22 -6.83 4.88 -5.80
C ARG A 22 -7.20 6.22 -5.18
N ASP A 23 -8.30 6.84 -5.66
CA ASP A 23 -8.79 8.11 -5.09
C ASP A 23 -9.40 7.88 -3.72
N LEU A 24 -10.18 6.81 -3.56
CA LEU A 24 -10.73 6.41 -2.28
C LEU A 24 -9.62 6.01 -1.30
N ASP A 25 -8.61 5.26 -1.75
CA ASP A 25 -7.46 4.87 -0.95
C ASP A 25 -6.74 6.09 -0.36
N ALA A 26 -6.37 7.05 -1.21
CA ALA A 26 -5.71 8.27 -0.76
C ALA A 26 -6.58 9.10 0.23
N LYS A 27 -7.90 9.10 0.05
CA LYS A 27 -8.82 9.74 1.00
C LYS A 27 -8.82 9.04 2.34
N ILE A 28 -8.91 7.69 2.35
CA ILE A 28 -8.93 6.89 3.57
C ILE A 28 -7.65 7.10 4.38
N LEU A 29 -6.49 7.08 3.73
CA LEU A 29 -5.21 7.32 4.39
C LEU A 29 -5.15 8.71 5.04
N ARG A 30 -5.59 9.76 4.32
CA ARG A 30 -5.65 11.12 4.87
C ARG A 30 -6.60 11.21 6.05
N ASP A 31 -7.78 10.62 5.95
CA ASP A 31 -8.78 10.64 7.02
C ASP A 31 -8.29 9.89 8.27
N ALA A 32 -7.57 8.76 8.09
CA ALA A 32 -7.04 7.93 9.17
C ALA A 32 -5.97 8.66 10.00
N PHE A 33 -5.16 9.51 9.37
CA PHE A 33 -4.01 10.16 10.02
C PHE A 33 -4.08 11.69 10.03
N ALA A 34 -5.25 12.27 9.74
CA ALA A 34 -5.45 13.72 9.80
C ALA A 34 -5.10 14.27 11.19
N GLY A 35 -4.21 15.28 11.24
CA GLY A 35 -3.80 15.93 12.48
C GLY A 35 -2.81 15.14 13.34
N GLN A 36 -2.36 13.96 12.88
CA GLN A 36 -1.28 13.22 13.50
C GLN A 36 0.08 13.63 12.91
N HIS A 37 1.14 13.35 13.63
CA HIS A 37 2.52 13.54 13.19
C HIS A 37 3.41 12.40 13.69
N PHE A 38 4.38 11.98 12.90
CA PHE A 38 5.25 10.83 13.15
C PHE A 38 6.72 11.23 12.95
N ASP A 39 7.62 10.71 13.76
CA ASP A 39 9.06 10.92 13.56
C ASP A 39 9.53 10.19 12.27
N SER A 40 8.99 8.99 12.01
CA SER A 40 9.46 8.16 10.91
C SER A 40 8.34 7.30 10.33
N ILE A 41 8.10 7.45 9.02
CA ILE A 41 7.12 6.65 8.27
C ILE A 41 7.84 5.79 7.23
N LEU A 42 7.40 4.52 7.10
CA LEU A 42 7.73 3.65 5.98
C LEU A 42 6.49 3.48 5.09
N GLU A 43 6.61 3.78 3.82
CA GLU A 43 5.60 3.45 2.82
C GLU A 43 6.08 2.27 1.98
N THR A 44 5.31 1.18 1.97
CA THR A 44 5.59 -0.01 1.16
C THR A 44 4.68 -0.04 -0.06
N GLY A 45 5.27 -0.06 -1.27
CA GLY A 45 4.55 0.07 -2.53
C GLY A 45 4.11 1.51 -2.81
N CYS A 46 5.06 2.45 -2.83
CA CYS A 46 4.74 3.88 -3.01
C CYS A 46 4.19 4.23 -4.40
N GLY A 47 4.39 3.36 -5.40
CA GLY A 47 4.00 3.63 -6.77
C GLY A 47 4.56 4.96 -7.27
N THR A 48 3.71 5.77 -7.89
CA THR A 48 4.04 7.13 -8.38
C THR A 48 4.00 8.21 -7.29
N GLY A 49 3.93 7.83 -6.02
CA GLY A 49 3.99 8.76 -4.89
C GLY A 49 2.65 9.43 -4.51
N LYS A 50 1.51 8.87 -4.91
CA LYS A 50 0.20 9.48 -4.60
C LYS A 50 -0.06 9.63 -3.11
N ASN A 51 0.26 8.61 -2.32
CA ASN A 51 0.14 8.62 -0.87
C ASN A 51 1.35 9.27 -0.21
N THR A 52 2.55 9.11 -0.79
CA THR A 52 3.78 9.76 -0.33
C THR A 52 3.60 11.26 -0.17
N GLU A 53 2.88 11.92 -1.10
CA GLU A 53 2.60 13.37 -1.05
C GLU A 53 1.95 13.81 0.26
N PHE A 54 1.09 12.99 0.84
CA PHE A 54 0.49 13.25 2.15
C PHE A 54 1.42 12.81 3.29
N LEU A 55 2.03 11.63 3.19
CA LEU A 55 2.86 11.07 4.26
C LEU A 55 4.05 11.95 4.61
N VAL A 56 4.67 12.62 3.63
CA VAL A 56 5.77 13.56 3.89
C VAL A 56 5.35 14.81 4.65
N GLN A 57 4.06 15.16 4.65
CA GLN A 57 3.54 16.33 5.37
C GLN A 57 3.31 16.03 6.86
N ILE A 58 3.17 14.76 7.21
CA ILE A 58 2.89 14.29 8.57
C ILE A 58 4.06 13.53 9.20
N ALA A 59 5.25 13.60 8.58
CA ALA A 59 6.44 12.90 9.04
C ALA A 59 7.66 13.82 9.10
N ASP A 60 8.54 13.63 10.08
CA ASP A 60 9.88 14.22 10.05
C ASP A 60 10.73 13.54 8.97
N ARG A 61 10.57 12.23 8.80
CA ARG A 61 11.27 11.42 7.80
C ARG A 61 10.31 10.38 7.20
N ALA A 62 10.35 10.25 5.88
CA ALA A 62 9.65 9.19 5.16
C ALA A 62 10.65 8.32 4.39
N HIS A 63 10.40 7.02 4.34
CA HIS A 63 11.10 6.07 3.49
C HIS A 63 10.07 5.37 2.62
N ALA A 64 10.18 5.52 1.31
CA ALA A 64 9.21 5.02 0.35
C ALA A 64 9.85 3.92 -0.50
N LEU A 65 9.28 2.72 -0.45
CA LEU A 65 9.75 1.54 -1.16
C LEU A 65 8.80 1.19 -2.30
N ASP A 66 9.36 0.84 -3.45
CA ASP A 66 8.63 0.17 -4.53
C ASP A 66 9.57 -0.77 -5.29
N PHE A 67 9.03 -1.82 -5.92
CA PHE A 67 9.84 -2.75 -6.70
C PHE A 67 10.01 -2.33 -8.17
N SER A 68 9.19 -1.37 -8.65
CA SER A 68 9.20 -0.86 -10.00
C SER A 68 10.09 0.38 -10.11
N GLU A 69 11.14 0.30 -10.93
CA GLU A 69 12.04 1.43 -11.19
C GLU A 69 11.27 2.62 -11.77
N GLY A 70 10.39 2.35 -12.77
CA GLY A 70 9.60 3.40 -13.41
C GLY A 70 8.64 4.11 -12.43
N MET A 71 8.07 3.37 -11.44
CA MET A 71 7.25 3.98 -10.40
C MET A 71 8.08 4.88 -9.48
N VAL A 72 9.23 4.39 -9.01
CA VAL A 72 10.14 5.16 -8.14
C VAL A 72 10.64 6.43 -8.83
N GLU A 73 10.97 6.38 -10.12
CA GLU A 73 11.37 7.57 -10.89
C GLU A 73 10.25 8.60 -10.96
N LYS A 74 9.02 8.18 -11.28
CA LYS A 74 7.84 9.06 -11.29
C LYS A 74 7.55 9.68 -9.91
N ALA A 75 7.69 8.90 -8.85
CA ALA A 75 7.54 9.41 -7.49
C ALA A 75 8.59 10.48 -7.16
N LYS A 76 9.86 10.25 -7.52
CA LYS A 76 10.95 11.23 -7.33
C LYS A 76 10.74 12.52 -8.13
N GLU A 77 10.24 12.40 -9.37
CA GLU A 77 9.92 13.57 -10.21
C GLU A 77 8.78 14.41 -9.62
N LYS A 78 7.79 13.74 -9.03
CA LYS A 78 6.58 14.37 -8.51
C LYS A 78 6.78 14.99 -7.12
N ILE A 79 7.50 14.30 -6.24
CA ILE A 79 7.66 14.67 -4.82
C ILE A 79 8.93 15.50 -4.63
N GLY A 80 8.77 16.82 -4.50
CA GLY A 80 9.88 17.74 -4.23
C GLY A 80 10.29 17.84 -2.75
N ALA A 81 9.72 17.02 -1.86
CA ALA A 81 10.03 17.05 -0.43
C ALA A 81 11.44 16.51 -0.15
N THR A 82 12.16 17.16 0.78
CA THR A 82 13.53 16.79 1.14
C THR A 82 13.60 15.77 2.27
N ASN A 83 12.48 15.50 2.94
CA ASN A 83 12.37 14.57 4.06
C ASN A 83 11.95 13.15 3.63
N VAL A 84 12.01 12.82 2.34
CA VAL A 84 11.69 11.48 1.82
C VAL A 84 12.89 10.85 1.13
N ARG A 85 13.12 9.56 1.40
CA ARG A 85 14.04 8.69 0.68
C ARG A 85 13.22 7.68 -0.12
N PHE A 86 13.47 7.60 -1.42
CA PHE A 86 12.91 6.57 -2.30
C PHE A 86 13.95 5.48 -2.56
N GLU A 87 13.54 4.22 -2.43
CA GLU A 87 14.41 3.08 -2.66
C GLU A 87 13.66 1.95 -3.36
N MET A 88 14.34 1.29 -4.30
CA MET A 88 13.81 0.08 -4.92
C MET A 88 13.93 -1.10 -3.95
N ALA A 89 12.82 -1.81 -3.73
CA ALA A 89 12.80 -2.99 -2.89
C ALA A 89 11.72 -4.00 -3.33
N ASP A 90 12.11 -5.27 -3.37
CA ASP A 90 11.19 -6.40 -3.48
C ASP A 90 10.69 -6.76 -2.07
N LEU A 91 9.43 -6.47 -1.80
CA LEU A 91 8.83 -6.68 -0.48
C LEU A 91 8.74 -8.16 -0.08
N THR A 92 8.90 -9.09 -1.02
CA THR A 92 8.99 -10.53 -0.73
C THR A 92 10.36 -10.95 -0.18
N LYS A 93 11.31 -10.01 -0.10
CA LYS A 93 12.65 -10.18 0.47
C LYS A 93 12.76 -9.37 1.76
N ARG A 94 13.89 -9.53 2.48
CA ARG A 94 14.19 -8.68 3.62
C ARG A 94 14.18 -7.21 3.19
N TRP A 95 13.40 -6.40 3.90
CA TRP A 95 13.32 -4.97 3.61
C TRP A 95 14.63 -4.26 3.96
N PRO A 96 15.07 -3.29 3.15
CA PRO A 96 16.29 -2.50 3.40
C PRO A 96 16.07 -1.47 4.53
N CYS A 97 15.58 -1.96 5.66
CA CYS A 97 15.12 -1.19 6.80
C CYS A 97 15.72 -1.77 8.08
N GLU A 98 16.08 -0.89 9.01
CA GLU A 98 16.56 -1.27 10.33
C GLU A 98 15.41 -1.77 11.21
N ASP A 99 15.75 -2.54 12.24
CA ASP A 99 14.80 -3.02 13.23
C ASP A 99 14.31 -1.84 14.09
N SER A 100 13.02 -1.81 14.41
CA SER A 100 12.42 -0.79 15.29
C SER A 100 12.70 0.65 14.87
N ALA A 101 12.61 0.94 13.58
CA ALA A 101 12.96 2.24 13.00
C ALA A 101 11.76 3.16 12.72
N TYR A 102 10.54 2.59 12.60
CA TYR A 102 9.38 3.36 12.14
C TYR A 102 8.25 3.41 13.16
N ASP A 103 7.55 4.55 13.19
CA ASP A 103 6.35 4.77 14.01
C ASP A 103 5.07 4.38 13.26
N LEU A 104 5.09 4.53 11.94
CA LEU A 104 4.01 4.14 11.05
C LEU A 104 4.58 3.41 9.83
N ILE A 105 3.96 2.29 9.47
CA ILE A 105 4.12 1.65 8.17
C ILE A 105 2.78 1.74 7.44
N SER A 106 2.79 2.25 6.19
CA SER A 106 1.64 2.31 5.29
C SER A 106 1.84 1.33 4.14
N CYS A 107 0.83 0.48 3.89
CA CYS A 107 0.80 -0.50 2.80
C CYS A 107 -0.56 -0.42 2.11
N ASN A 108 -0.58 0.12 0.90
CA ASN A 108 -1.81 0.47 0.22
C ASN A 108 -1.86 -0.12 -1.20
N LEU A 109 -2.83 -0.99 -1.48
CA LEU A 109 -3.05 -1.62 -2.80
C LEU A 109 -1.81 -2.37 -3.32
N VAL A 110 -1.16 -3.13 -2.46
CA VAL A 110 0.08 -3.87 -2.73
C VAL A 110 -0.09 -5.36 -2.50
N LEU A 111 -0.79 -5.73 -1.43
CA LEU A 111 -0.79 -7.11 -0.93
C LEU A 111 -1.53 -8.07 -1.86
N GLU A 112 -2.42 -7.57 -2.72
CA GLU A 112 -3.02 -8.38 -3.78
C GLU A 112 -1.97 -8.98 -4.75
N HIS A 113 -0.75 -8.46 -4.78
CA HIS A 113 0.34 -8.94 -5.63
C HIS A 113 1.34 -9.86 -4.91
N ILE A 114 1.12 -10.18 -3.65
CA ILE A 114 2.03 -10.95 -2.80
C ILE A 114 1.30 -12.21 -2.30
N ALA A 115 1.79 -13.38 -2.70
CA ALA A 115 1.13 -14.64 -2.36
C ALA A 115 1.23 -15.02 -0.89
N ASP A 116 2.35 -14.71 -0.21
CA ASP A 116 2.59 -15.02 1.21
C ASP A 116 2.66 -13.74 2.04
N LEU A 117 1.62 -13.49 2.82
CA LEU A 117 1.55 -12.34 3.72
C LEU A 117 2.43 -12.51 4.97
N SER A 118 2.83 -13.72 5.32
CA SER A 118 3.58 -13.99 6.56
C SER A 118 4.89 -13.21 6.62
N HIS A 119 5.60 -13.16 5.49
CA HIS A 119 6.85 -12.39 5.39
C HIS A 119 6.62 -10.89 5.56
N ILE A 120 5.58 -10.34 4.93
CA ILE A 120 5.24 -8.91 5.00
C ILE A 120 4.95 -8.50 6.45
N PHE A 121 4.12 -9.27 7.14
CA PHE A 121 3.77 -8.97 8.53
C PHE A 121 4.95 -9.17 9.49
N ALA A 122 5.82 -10.14 9.24
CA ALA A 122 7.06 -10.32 10.00
C ALA A 122 8.03 -9.14 9.81
N GLU A 123 8.21 -8.65 8.58
CA GLU A 123 9.05 -7.48 8.30
C GLU A 123 8.42 -6.18 8.85
N ALA A 124 7.11 -6.02 8.77
CA ALA A 124 6.42 -4.91 9.42
C ALA A 124 6.63 -4.94 10.93
N ALA A 125 6.42 -6.09 11.57
CA ALA A 125 6.66 -6.24 13.00
C ALA A 125 8.13 -6.01 13.38
N ARG A 126 9.09 -6.45 12.55
CA ARG A 126 10.53 -6.22 12.78
C ARG A 126 10.89 -4.74 12.75
N THR A 127 10.40 -4.03 11.75
CA THR A 127 10.81 -2.65 11.44
C THR A 127 10.03 -1.59 12.23
N LEU A 128 8.84 -1.92 12.74
CA LEU A 128 8.09 -1.06 13.65
C LEU A 128 8.75 -0.95 15.02
N ARG A 129 8.69 0.22 15.61
CA ARG A 129 8.97 0.46 17.04
C ARG A 129 7.87 -0.18 17.90
N PRO A 130 8.15 -0.48 19.19
CA PRO A 130 7.08 -0.80 20.14
C PRO A 130 6.03 0.33 20.19
N GLY A 131 4.75 0.01 20.05
CA GLY A 131 3.64 0.96 19.92
C GLY A 131 3.50 1.59 18.53
N GLY A 132 4.33 1.20 17.57
CA GLY A 132 4.21 1.64 16.17
C GLY A 132 3.03 0.99 15.46
N LEU A 133 2.55 1.66 14.42
CA LEU A 133 1.32 1.33 13.71
C LEU A 133 1.61 0.74 12.33
N PHE A 134 0.89 -0.32 11.96
CA PHE A 134 0.87 -0.86 10.61
C PHE A 134 -0.51 -0.66 10.01
N PHE A 135 -0.59 0.25 9.04
CA PHE A 135 -1.81 0.55 8.29
C PHE A 135 -1.80 -0.17 6.95
N ILE A 136 -2.85 -0.91 6.69
CA ILE A 136 -3.11 -1.61 5.43
C ILE A 136 -4.41 -1.08 4.86
N ASN A 137 -4.44 -0.78 3.56
CA ASN A 137 -5.67 -0.48 2.84
C ASN A 137 -5.65 -1.19 1.48
N GLU A 138 -6.51 -2.17 1.31
CA GLU A 138 -6.49 -3.11 0.20
C GLU A 138 -7.84 -3.22 -0.51
N LEU A 139 -7.81 -3.72 -1.75
CA LEU A 139 -9.03 -4.10 -2.46
C LEU A 139 -9.81 -5.12 -1.62
N HIS A 140 -11.08 -4.82 -1.37
CA HIS A 140 -11.90 -5.67 -0.52
C HIS A 140 -12.05 -7.09 -1.12
N PRO A 141 -11.93 -8.17 -0.33
CA PRO A 141 -12.07 -9.54 -0.82
C PRO A 141 -13.34 -9.79 -1.66
N PHE A 142 -14.46 -9.14 -1.34
CA PHE A 142 -15.68 -9.24 -2.16
C PHE A 142 -15.49 -8.78 -3.60
N LYS A 143 -14.66 -7.77 -3.84
CA LYS A 143 -14.32 -7.34 -5.20
C LYS A 143 -13.48 -8.40 -5.90
N GLN A 144 -12.52 -8.96 -5.19
CA GLN A 144 -11.63 -9.99 -5.72
C GLN A 144 -12.38 -11.30 -6.01
N TYR A 145 -13.32 -11.73 -5.16
CA TYR A 145 -14.21 -12.88 -5.42
C TYR A 145 -15.05 -12.69 -6.69
N GLY A 146 -15.44 -11.44 -6.99
CA GLY A 146 -16.11 -11.06 -8.24
C GLY A 146 -15.18 -10.95 -9.44
N GLY A 147 -13.88 -11.31 -9.30
CA GLY A 147 -12.90 -11.28 -10.40
C GLY A 147 -12.27 -9.91 -10.66
N THR A 148 -12.44 -8.92 -9.77
CA THR A 148 -11.78 -7.61 -9.91
C THR A 148 -10.28 -7.76 -9.69
N LYS A 149 -9.47 -7.24 -10.63
CA LYS A 149 -8.00 -7.20 -10.59
C LYS A 149 -7.51 -5.85 -11.08
N ALA A 150 -6.27 -5.51 -10.74
CA ALA A 150 -5.56 -4.41 -11.36
C ALA A 150 -5.40 -4.67 -12.87
N ARG A 151 -5.71 -3.66 -13.69
CA ARG A 151 -5.63 -3.76 -15.15
C ARG A 151 -5.33 -2.40 -15.77
N TYR A 152 -4.68 -2.42 -16.93
CA TYR A 152 -4.40 -1.23 -17.73
C TYR A 152 -4.50 -1.54 -19.22
N GLU A 153 -4.64 -0.48 -20.03
CA GLU A 153 -4.67 -0.60 -21.48
C GLU A 153 -3.27 -0.42 -22.05
N GLN A 154 -2.82 -1.36 -22.89
CA GLN A 154 -1.56 -1.30 -23.61
C GLN A 154 -1.79 -1.68 -25.08
N ALA A 155 -1.48 -0.78 -26.01
CA ALA A 155 -1.64 -0.99 -27.44
C ALA A 155 -3.06 -1.46 -27.85
N GLY A 156 -4.10 -0.96 -27.17
CA GLY A 156 -5.51 -1.33 -27.42
C GLY A 156 -5.93 -2.69 -26.86
N GLN A 157 -5.12 -3.28 -25.99
CA GLN A 157 -5.43 -4.52 -25.28
C GLN A 157 -5.45 -4.27 -23.78
N THR A 158 -6.43 -4.85 -23.09
CA THR A 158 -6.47 -4.85 -21.63
C THR A 158 -5.47 -5.87 -21.09
N VAL A 159 -4.51 -5.40 -20.30
CA VAL A 159 -3.54 -6.23 -19.58
C VAL A 159 -3.99 -6.34 -18.13
N GLU A 160 -4.25 -7.56 -17.67
CA GLU A 160 -4.51 -7.85 -16.26
C GLU A 160 -3.22 -8.16 -15.53
N VAL A 161 -3.06 -7.59 -14.33
CA VAL A 161 -1.94 -7.90 -13.44
C VAL A 161 -2.32 -9.08 -12.57
N GLU A 162 -1.38 -10.01 -12.36
CA GLU A 162 -1.59 -11.15 -11.48
C GLU A 162 -1.93 -10.69 -10.06
N ALA A 163 -2.98 -11.28 -9.49
CA ALA A 163 -3.46 -10.93 -8.16
C ALA A 163 -3.85 -12.19 -7.38
N PHE A 164 -3.53 -12.19 -6.09
CA PHE A 164 -3.90 -13.21 -5.12
C PHE A 164 -5.06 -12.71 -4.28
N VAL A 165 -6.00 -13.59 -3.98
CA VAL A 165 -7.13 -13.26 -3.13
C VAL A 165 -6.77 -13.59 -1.69
N HIS A 166 -6.75 -12.58 -0.84
CA HIS A 166 -6.54 -12.73 0.59
C HIS A 166 -7.85 -12.57 1.35
N HIS A 167 -8.13 -13.52 2.24
CA HIS A 167 -9.32 -13.46 3.09
C HIS A 167 -9.06 -12.55 4.30
N ILE A 168 -10.12 -11.89 4.83
CA ILE A 168 -9.98 -11.05 6.02
C ILE A 168 -9.36 -11.83 7.19
N SER A 169 -9.76 -13.09 7.37
CA SER A 169 -9.19 -13.96 8.40
C SER A 169 -7.70 -14.26 8.22
N GLU A 170 -7.18 -14.22 6.99
CA GLU A 170 -5.76 -14.40 6.71
C GLU A 170 -4.95 -13.22 7.25
N PHE A 171 -5.35 -11.98 6.95
CA PHE A 171 -4.73 -10.77 7.52
C PHE A 171 -4.68 -10.82 9.05
N LEU A 172 -5.80 -11.19 9.69
CA LEU A 172 -5.89 -11.26 11.14
C LEU A 172 -5.00 -12.35 11.75
N ASN A 173 -4.94 -13.51 11.09
CA ASN A 173 -4.13 -14.63 11.57
C ASN A 173 -2.64 -14.36 11.45
N VAL A 174 -2.19 -13.83 10.31
CA VAL A 174 -0.76 -13.50 10.14
C VAL A 174 -0.32 -12.34 11.02
N ALA A 175 -1.18 -11.33 11.24
CA ALA A 175 -0.92 -10.26 12.20
C ALA A 175 -0.70 -10.80 13.61
N LYS A 176 -1.62 -11.65 14.07
CA LYS A 176 -1.51 -12.31 15.40
C LYS A 176 -0.24 -13.13 15.52
N SER A 177 0.12 -13.89 14.49
CA SER A 177 1.34 -14.73 14.48
C SER A 177 2.62 -13.88 14.50
N SER A 178 2.58 -12.66 13.97
CA SER A 178 3.68 -11.70 13.98
C SER A 178 3.71 -10.78 15.21
N GLY A 179 2.80 -10.99 16.19
CA GLY A 179 2.74 -10.18 17.40
C GLY A 179 2.06 -8.83 17.25
N LEU A 180 1.40 -8.59 16.11
CA LEU A 180 0.64 -7.37 15.85
C LEU A 180 -0.80 -7.50 16.34
N LYS A 181 -1.32 -6.46 17.00
CA LYS A 181 -2.68 -6.42 17.55
C LYS A 181 -3.57 -5.56 16.67
N LEU A 182 -4.76 -6.07 16.32
CA LEU A 182 -5.74 -5.29 15.57
C LEU A 182 -6.27 -4.13 16.44
N VAL A 183 -6.16 -2.92 15.92
CA VAL A 183 -6.71 -1.68 16.48
C VAL A 183 -8.07 -1.38 15.85
N SER A 184 -8.14 -1.41 14.50
CA SER A 184 -9.39 -1.20 13.77
C SER A 184 -9.43 -1.95 12.45
N LEU A 185 -10.65 -2.27 12.02
CA LEU A 185 -10.97 -2.81 10.71
C LEU A 185 -12.19 -2.05 10.19
N ASN A 186 -12.09 -1.47 8.99
CA ASN A 186 -13.18 -0.73 8.39
C ASN A 186 -13.36 -1.10 6.93
N GLU A 187 -14.61 -1.09 6.47
CA GLU A 187 -14.98 -1.30 5.07
C GLU A 187 -15.36 0.03 4.45
N HIS A 188 -14.99 0.25 3.19
CA HIS A 188 -15.15 1.54 2.53
C HIS A 188 -15.81 1.42 1.16
N TRP A 189 -16.67 2.39 0.86
CA TRP A 189 -17.36 2.57 -0.41
C TRP A 189 -16.99 3.91 -1.03
N HIS A 190 -16.79 3.93 -2.33
CA HIS A 190 -16.78 5.19 -3.08
C HIS A 190 -18.20 5.69 -3.26
N ALA A 191 -18.42 6.99 -3.39
CA ALA A 191 -19.75 7.58 -3.57
C ALA A 191 -20.51 7.00 -4.78
N GLN A 192 -19.81 6.47 -5.76
CA GLN A 192 -20.38 5.81 -6.94
C GLN A 192 -20.62 4.30 -6.75
N ASP A 193 -20.39 3.76 -5.56
CA ASP A 193 -20.59 2.33 -5.26
C ASP A 193 -21.99 2.03 -4.68
N ASP A 194 -22.98 2.86 -4.96
CA ASP A 194 -24.34 2.71 -4.45
C ASP A 194 -24.88 1.29 -4.66
N GLY A 195 -25.30 0.64 -3.57
CA GLY A 195 -25.81 -0.73 -3.55
C GLY A 195 -24.78 -1.83 -3.88
N LYS A 196 -23.49 -1.50 -4.05
CA LYS A 196 -22.42 -2.48 -4.32
C LYS A 196 -21.74 -2.95 -3.04
N PRO A 197 -21.05 -4.13 -3.06
CA PRO A 197 -20.15 -4.52 -1.99
C PRO A 197 -19.05 -3.49 -1.74
N PRO A 198 -18.45 -3.47 -0.53
CA PRO A 198 -17.38 -2.53 -0.21
C PRO A 198 -16.23 -2.61 -1.22
N ARG A 199 -15.63 -1.46 -1.51
CA ARG A 199 -14.53 -1.36 -2.48
C ARG A 199 -13.20 -1.68 -1.85
N LEU A 200 -12.92 -1.09 -0.68
CA LEU A 200 -11.68 -1.24 0.07
C LEU A 200 -11.95 -1.72 1.49
N ILE A 201 -10.94 -2.33 2.06
CA ILE A 201 -10.85 -2.67 3.48
C ILE A 201 -9.60 -2.03 4.05
N SER A 202 -9.73 -1.31 5.16
CA SER A 202 -8.57 -0.84 5.91
C SER A 202 -8.43 -1.59 7.23
N LEU A 203 -7.18 -1.94 7.56
CA LEU A 203 -6.81 -2.56 8.82
C LEU A 203 -5.69 -1.75 9.45
N LEU A 204 -5.83 -1.47 10.73
CA LEU A 204 -4.79 -0.83 11.53
C LEU A 204 -4.36 -1.80 12.62
N PHE A 205 -3.08 -2.06 12.68
CA PHE A 205 -2.46 -2.90 13.71
C PHE A 205 -1.46 -2.09 14.52
N GLU A 206 -1.22 -2.52 15.76
CA GLU A 206 -0.20 -1.97 16.67
C GLU A 206 0.77 -3.09 17.08
N LYS A 207 2.07 -2.75 17.13
CA LYS A 207 3.13 -3.63 17.64
C LYS A 207 3.27 -3.60 19.14
#